data_2b1b6ba1e88ddb4943659358f004dff7
#
_entry.id   2b1b6ba1e88ddb4943659358f004dff7
#
_cell.length_a   1.000
_cell.length_b   1.000
_cell.length_c   1.000
_cell.angle_alpha   90.00
_cell.angle_beta   90.00
_cell.angle_gamma   90.00
#
_symmetry.space_group_name_H-M   'P 1'
#
loop_
_entity.id
_entity.type
_entity.pdbx_description
1 polymer ?
#
loop_
_entity_poly.entity_id
_entity_poly.type
_entity_poly.pdbx_seq_one_letter_code
_entity_poly.pdbx_strand_id
1 'polypeptide(L)'
;MQKIVISLLFLALNTTLAIAADVTYTGQIKPLFDAKCVACHGAESAPEHKAFKMDKEKWLAKGQGMRMDTYSHLIGYIGWPDSGAIMRRLDDGTNRDDKKPGNMYQYLGDNETERQANLALFRSWIGNWNLKKFDALTKEELAGIKVVY
;
A
#
# COMPACT_ATOMS: atom_id res chain seq x y z
N MET A 1 10.74 -29.91 -64.25
CA MET A 1 9.66 -29.22 -63.49
C MET A 1 9.79 -29.66 -62.06
N GLN A 2 10.38 -28.81 -61.22
CA GLN A 2 10.72 -29.12 -59.81
C GLN A 2 9.67 -28.45 -58.93
N LYS A 3 8.87 -29.24 -58.20
CA LYS A 3 7.81 -28.74 -57.32
C LYS A 3 8.43 -28.38 -55.96
N ILE A 4 8.45 -27.09 -55.64
CA ILE A 4 8.87 -26.59 -54.33
C ILE A 4 7.65 -26.70 -53.38
N VAL A 5 7.77 -27.54 -52.34
CA VAL A 5 6.77 -27.65 -51.26
C VAL A 5 7.23 -26.69 -50.16
N ILE A 6 6.51 -25.59 -49.97
CA ILE A 6 6.74 -24.65 -48.86
C ILE A 6 5.93 -25.16 -47.68
N SER A 7 6.63 -25.76 -46.67
CA SER A 7 6.03 -26.12 -45.39
C SER A 7 5.94 -24.86 -44.54
N LEU A 8 4.72 -24.33 -44.33
CA LEU A 8 4.43 -23.29 -43.32
C LEU A 8 4.39 -23.93 -41.92
N LEU A 9 5.42 -23.68 -41.19
CA LEU A 9 5.47 -24.04 -39.75
C LEU A 9 4.68 -22.97 -38.95
N PHE A 10 3.45 -23.30 -38.52
CA PHE A 10 2.68 -22.46 -37.60
C PHE A 10 3.27 -22.59 -36.18
N LEU A 11 4.01 -21.59 -35.77
CA LEU A 11 4.45 -21.44 -34.39
C LEU A 11 3.26 -20.93 -33.55
N ALA A 12 2.56 -21.80 -32.83
CA ALA A 12 1.50 -21.43 -31.91
C ALA A 12 2.14 -20.76 -30.69
N LEU A 13 2.03 -19.45 -30.60
CA LEU A 13 2.43 -18.66 -29.44
C LEU A 13 1.39 -18.88 -28.33
N ASN A 14 1.68 -19.81 -27.39
CA ASN A 14 0.88 -19.98 -26.19
C ASN A 14 1.20 -18.81 -25.24
N THR A 15 0.41 -17.73 -25.29
CA THR A 15 0.39 -16.70 -24.27
C THR A 15 -0.37 -17.22 -23.06
N THR A 16 0.34 -17.73 -22.05
CA THR A 16 -0.22 -17.97 -20.73
C THR A 16 -0.54 -16.60 -20.11
N LEU A 17 -1.82 -16.27 -20.01
CA LEU A 17 -2.31 -15.17 -19.17
C LEU A 17 -1.98 -15.54 -17.71
N ALA A 18 -0.90 -14.99 -17.19
CA ALA A 18 -0.64 -15.03 -15.76
C ALA A 18 -1.72 -14.17 -15.10
N ILE A 19 -2.71 -14.80 -14.45
CA ILE A 19 -3.64 -14.12 -13.55
C ILE A 19 -2.76 -13.66 -12.37
N ALA A 20 -2.51 -12.37 -12.28
CA ALA A 20 -1.84 -11.80 -11.12
C ALA A 20 -2.71 -12.11 -9.89
N ALA A 21 -2.19 -12.86 -8.95
CA ALA A 21 -2.90 -13.14 -7.70
C ALA A 21 -3.15 -11.81 -6.97
N ASP A 22 -4.35 -11.64 -6.41
CA ASP A 22 -4.67 -10.46 -5.64
C ASP A 22 -3.71 -10.30 -4.45
N VAL A 23 -3.26 -9.09 -4.21
CA VAL A 23 -2.46 -8.77 -3.04
C VAL A 23 -3.38 -8.81 -1.82
N THR A 24 -3.00 -9.60 -0.81
CA THR A 24 -3.75 -9.76 0.42
C THR A 24 -2.98 -9.26 1.64
N TYR A 25 -3.70 -8.97 2.72
CA TYR A 25 -3.07 -8.59 3.97
C TYR A 25 -2.10 -9.67 4.47
N THR A 26 -2.59 -10.89 4.62
CA THR A 26 -1.79 -12.01 5.18
C THR A 26 -0.66 -12.46 4.27
N GLY A 27 -0.85 -12.38 2.95
CA GLY A 27 0.13 -12.85 1.97
C GLY A 27 1.31 -11.89 1.78
N GLN A 28 1.04 -10.61 1.62
CA GLN A 28 2.07 -9.63 1.25
C GLN A 28 2.18 -8.45 2.20
N ILE A 29 1.05 -7.88 2.65
CA ILE A 29 1.08 -6.62 3.41
C ILE A 29 1.59 -6.84 4.83
N LYS A 30 1.13 -7.88 5.54
CA LYS A 30 1.59 -8.18 6.91
C LYS A 30 3.09 -8.48 6.96
N PRO A 31 3.67 -9.34 6.11
CA PRO A 31 5.11 -9.55 6.07
C PRO A 31 5.90 -8.26 5.76
N LEU A 32 5.42 -7.45 4.82
CA LEU A 32 6.05 -6.16 4.51
C LEU A 32 5.99 -5.19 5.70
N PHE A 33 4.83 -5.11 6.34
CA PHE A 33 4.64 -4.27 7.53
C PHE A 33 5.57 -4.69 8.67
N ASP A 34 5.69 -6.00 8.93
CA ASP A 34 6.57 -6.53 9.96
C ASP A 34 8.04 -6.24 9.68
N ALA A 35 8.44 -6.27 8.43
CA ALA A 35 9.82 -6.00 8.04
C ALA A 35 10.19 -4.50 8.11
N LYS A 36 9.26 -3.59 7.80
CA LYS A 36 9.58 -2.18 7.56
C LYS A 36 8.91 -1.20 8.56
N CYS A 37 7.83 -1.58 9.21
CA CYS A 37 6.97 -0.63 9.94
C CYS A 37 6.81 -0.97 11.43
N VAL A 38 6.85 -2.26 11.81
CA VAL A 38 6.50 -2.75 13.15
C VAL A 38 7.39 -2.14 14.24
N ALA A 39 8.65 -1.85 13.94
CA ALA A 39 9.59 -1.27 14.89
C ALA A 39 9.09 0.06 15.50
N CYS A 40 8.33 0.85 14.71
CA CYS A 40 7.78 2.13 15.14
C CYS A 40 6.25 2.11 15.31
N HIS A 41 5.55 1.13 14.70
CA HIS A 41 4.09 1.07 14.66
C HIS A 41 3.52 -0.25 15.22
N GLY A 42 4.34 -1.02 15.95
CA GLY A 42 3.94 -2.27 16.61
C GLY A 42 3.38 -2.06 18.02
N ALA A 43 2.86 -3.14 18.61
CA ALA A 43 2.26 -3.14 19.95
C ALA A 43 3.24 -2.66 21.04
N GLU A 44 4.53 -3.00 20.92
CA GLU A 44 5.55 -2.67 21.90
C GLU A 44 6.12 -1.24 21.75
N SER A 45 5.90 -0.62 20.59
CA SER A 45 6.53 0.66 20.24
C SER A 45 5.55 1.82 20.07
N ALA A 46 4.27 1.54 19.92
CA ALA A 46 3.27 2.56 19.57
C ALA A 46 1.99 2.46 20.41
N PRO A 47 1.42 3.60 20.81
CA PRO A 47 0.14 3.63 21.52
C PRO A 47 -1.03 3.33 20.57
N GLU A 48 -2.12 2.85 21.15
CA GLU A 48 -3.41 2.77 20.48
C GLU A 48 -3.87 4.14 19.97
N HIS A 49 -4.66 4.16 18.91
CA HIS A 49 -5.15 5.40 18.26
C HIS A 49 -5.75 6.39 19.27
N LYS A 50 -6.60 5.91 20.19
CA LYS A 50 -7.22 6.78 21.21
C LYS A 50 -6.18 7.43 22.11
N ALA A 51 -5.22 6.65 22.62
CA ALA A 51 -4.16 7.16 23.49
C ALA A 51 -3.26 8.16 22.76
N PHE A 52 -2.96 7.90 21.50
CA PHE A 52 -2.21 8.84 20.65
C PHE A 52 -2.95 10.16 20.47
N LYS A 53 -4.26 10.12 20.17
CA LYS A 53 -5.06 11.34 19.96
C LYS A 53 -5.23 12.17 21.22
N MET A 54 -5.24 11.55 22.41
CA MET A 54 -5.37 12.27 23.67
C MET A 54 -4.13 13.09 24.05
N ASP A 55 -2.94 12.65 23.65
CA ASP A 55 -1.68 13.34 23.99
C ASP A 55 -0.65 13.14 22.85
N LYS A 56 -0.98 13.69 21.70
CA LYS A 56 -0.18 13.55 20.47
C LYS A 56 1.25 14.06 20.66
N GLU A 57 1.42 15.18 21.35
CA GLU A 57 2.72 15.82 21.52
C GLU A 57 3.68 14.94 22.32
N LYS A 58 3.19 14.32 23.40
CA LYS A 58 3.95 13.35 24.20
C LYS A 58 4.52 12.21 23.37
N TRP A 59 3.69 11.65 22.47
CA TRP A 59 4.10 10.50 21.66
C TRP A 59 5.05 10.91 20.54
N LEU A 60 4.80 12.04 19.89
CA LEU A 60 5.70 12.58 18.86
C LEU A 60 7.06 12.97 19.44
N ALA A 61 7.11 13.50 20.66
CA ALA A 61 8.37 13.80 21.35
C ALA A 61 9.24 12.55 21.60
N LYS A 62 8.59 11.37 21.65
CA LYS A 62 9.28 10.06 21.77
C LYS A 62 9.58 9.43 20.41
N GLY A 63 9.30 10.09 19.31
CA GLY A 63 9.41 9.53 17.96
C GLY A 63 8.39 8.42 17.65
N GLN A 64 7.31 8.34 18.44
CA GLN A 64 6.31 7.28 18.33
C GLN A 64 5.09 7.73 17.54
N GLY A 65 4.66 6.90 16.60
CA GLY A 65 3.42 7.04 15.86
C GLY A 65 2.26 6.27 16.50
N MET A 66 1.21 6.05 15.75
CA MET A 66 0.06 5.22 16.16
C MET A 66 0.33 3.75 15.85
N ARG A 67 -0.22 2.85 16.67
CA ARG A 67 -0.19 1.41 16.45
C ARG A 67 -0.95 1.02 15.17
N MET A 68 -0.33 0.16 14.34
CA MET A 68 -0.87 -0.27 13.04
C MET A 68 -0.59 -1.75 12.71
N ASP A 69 -0.16 -2.55 13.68
CA ASP A 69 0.40 -3.90 13.49
C ASP A 69 -0.64 -5.00 13.24
N THR A 70 -1.91 -4.69 13.30
CA THR A 70 -3.00 -5.62 12.97
C THR A 70 -3.79 -5.14 11.76
N TYR A 71 -4.49 -6.07 11.09
CA TYR A 71 -5.39 -5.74 9.99
C TYR A 71 -6.38 -4.63 10.38
N SER A 72 -7.07 -4.80 11.52
CA SER A 72 -8.06 -3.83 11.99
C SER A 72 -7.48 -2.44 12.24
N HIS A 73 -6.28 -2.37 12.83
CA HIS A 73 -5.59 -1.10 13.01
C HIS A 73 -5.24 -0.47 11.65
N LEU A 74 -4.66 -1.25 10.74
CA LEU A 74 -4.17 -0.74 9.47
C LEU A 74 -5.29 -0.20 8.59
N ILE A 75 -6.43 -0.94 8.46
CA ILE A 75 -7.58 -0.49 7.66
C ILE A 75 -8.25 0.76 8.22
N GLY A 76 -8.15 1.02 9.53
CA GLY A 76 -8.65 2.23 10.15
C GLY A 76 -8.01 3.52 9.62
N TYR A 77 -6.81 3.42 9.05
CA TYR A 77 -6.07 4.53 8.42
C TYR A 77 -6.19 4.55 6.89
N ILE A 78 -6.98 3.64 6.32
CA ILE A 78 -7.26 3.57 4.89
C ILE A 78 -8.69 4.03 4.61
N GLY A 79 -9.68 3.41 5.25
CA GLY A 79 -11.10 3.66 5.05
C GLY A 79 -11.71 4.58 6.10
N TRP A 80 -11.86 4.11 7.32
CA TRP A 80 -12.44 4.83 8.44
C TRP A 80 -11.81 4.35 9.75
N PRO A 81 -11.57 5.22 10.75
CA PRO A 81 -11.98 6.63 10.88
C PRO A 81 -10.99 7.65 10.28
N ASP A 82 -9.75 7.27 9.92
CA ASP A 82 -8.72 8.21 9.45
C ASP A 82 -8.37 7.94 7.98
N SER A 83 -9.41 8.03 7.12
CA SER A 83 -9.30 7.73 5.69
C SER A 83 -8.13 8.45 5.01
N GLY A 84 -7.46 7.71 4.12
CA GLY A 84 -6.35 8.24 3.35
C GLY A 84 -5.07 8.50 4.14
N ALA A 85 -5.04 8.24 5.45
CA ALA A 85 -3.86 8.54 6.26
C ALA A 85 -2.62 7.77 5.80
N ILE A 86 -2.76 6.46 5.55
CA ILE A 86 -1.66 5.64 5.00
C ILE A 86 -1.24 6.16 3.64
N MET A 87 -2.20 6.40 2.72
CA MET A 87 -1.91 6.88 1.38
C MET A 87 -1.15 8.22 1.42
N ARG A 88 -1.59 9.18 2.25
CA ARG A 88 -0.86 10.45 2.42
C ARG A 88 0.55 10.28 2.96
N ARG A 89 0.80 9.26 3.79
CA ARG A 89 2.12 9.03 4.41
C ARG A 89 3.07 8.23 3.54
N LEU A 90 2.53 7.32 2.71
CA LEU A 90 3.31 6.46 1.82
C LEU A 90 3.41 6.96 0.38
N ASP A 91 2.64 8.00 0.00
CA ASP A 91 2.67 8.53 -1.36
C ASP A 91 4.09 9.00 -1.75
N ASP A 92 4.50 8.67 -2.98
CA ASP A 92 5.79 9.04 -3.55
C ASP A 92 5.86 10.50 -4.05
N GLY A 93 4.78 11.27 -3.84
CA GLY A 93 4.64 12.65 -4.30
C GLY A 93 3.89 12.79 -5.63
N THR A 94 3.63 11.71 -6.36
CA THR A 94 2.94 11.78 -7.67
C THR A 94 1.51 12.29 -7.55
N ASN A 95 0.81 11.99 -6.45
CA ASN A 95 -0.58 12.38 -6.20
C ASN A 95 -0.71 13.64 -5.32
N ARG A 96 0.38 14.34 -5.08
CA ARG A 96 0.41 15.56 -4.25
C ARG A 96 0.69 16.81 -5.10
N ASP A 97 0.11 17.94 -4.71
CA ASP A 97 0.33 19.20 -5.41
C ASP A 97 1.77 19.70 -5.28
N ASP A 98 2.37 19.50 -4.09
CA ASP A 98 3.75 19.90 -3.78
C ASP A 98 4.82 18.96 -4.35
N LYS A 99 4.41 17.84 -4.99
CA LYS A 99 5.27 16.79 -5.55
C LYS A 99 6.28 16.20 -4.56
N LYS A 100 6.05 16.38 -3.26
CA LYS A 100 6.92 15.83 -2.22
C LYS A 100 6.36 14.50 -1.71
N PRO A 101 7.21 13.50 -1.49
CA PRO A 101 6.76 12.23 -0.91
C PRO A 101 6.24 12.41 0.52
N GLY A 102 5.34 11.52 0.91
CA GLY A 102 4.89 11.41 2.28
C GLY A 102 6.06 11.02 3.21
N ASN A 103 5.98 11.44 4.46
CA ASN A 103 7.10 11.29 5.40
C ASN A 103 7.44 9.84 5.78
N MET A 104 6.55 8.87 5.49
CA MET A 104 6.80 7.44 5.70
C MET A 104 7.29 6.73 4.43
N TYR A 105 7.24 7.37 3.26
CA TYR A 105 7.67 6.79 2.00
C TYR A 105 9.12 6.27 2.04
N GLN A 106 10.02 7.03 2.66
CA GLN A 106 11.44 6.67 2.78
C GLN A 106 11.67 5.34 3.52
N TYR A 107 10.75 4.92 4.38
CA TYR A 107 10.84 3.67 5.16
C TYR A 107 10.31 2.44 4.42
N LEU A 108 9.77 2.60 3.22
CA LEU A 108 9.33 1.47 2.39
C LEU A 108 10.51 0.65 1.82
N GLY A 109 11.74 1.16 1.84
CA GLY A 109 12.91 0.43 1.35
C GLY A 109 14.19 1.23 1.45
N ASP A 110 15.32 0.53 1.31
CA ASP A 110 16.66 1.10 1.44
C ASP A 110 17.09 1.89 0.20
N ASN A 111 16.43 1.62 -0.93
CA ASN A 111 16.65 2.31 -2.20
C ASN A 111 15.32 2.59 -2.91
N GLU A 112 15.37 3.40 -3.98
CA GLU A 112 14.15 3.82 -4.69
C GLU A 112 13.42 2.65 -5.34
N THR A 113 14.15 1.68 -5.91
CA THR A 113 13.54 0.50 -6.54
C THR A 113 12.72 -0.32 -5.53
N GLU A 114 13.26 -0.54 -4.35
CA GLU A 114 12.57 -1.24 -3.27
C GLU A 114 11.36 -0.44 -2.77
N ARG A 115 11.53 0.88 -2.57
CA ARG A 115 10.42 1.75 -2.15
C ARG A 115 9.25 1.70 -3.12
N GLN A 116 9.52 1.80 -4.42
CA GLN A 116 8.48 1.72 -5.46
C GLN A 116 7.83 0.34 -5.52
N ALA A 117 8.59 -0.74 -5.41
CA ALA A 117 8.04 -2.10 -5.37
C ALA A 117 7.09 -2.29 -4.17
N ASN A 118 7.50 -1.86 -2.98
CA ASN A 118 6.69 -1.98 -1.78
C ASN A 118 5.48 -1.02 -1.78
N LEU A 119 5.62 0.18 -2.35
CA LEU A 119 4.48 1.08 -2.58
C LEU A 119 3.46 0.46 -3.53
N ALA A 120 3.92 -0.22 -4.59
CA ALA A 120 3.04 -0.89 -5.54
C ALA A 120 2.20 -1.99 -4.88
N LEU A 121 2.75 -2.73 -3.90
CA LEU A 121 1.99 -3.71 -3.10
C LEU A 121 0.87 -3.02 -2.31
N PHE A 122 1.16 -1.92 -1.61
CA PHE A 122 0.13 -1.16 -0.90
C PHE A 122 -0.94 -0.61 -1.84
N ARG A 123 -0.55 -0.04 -2.98
CA ARG A 123 -1.49 0.48 -4.00
C ARG A 123 -2.40 -0.62 -4.55
N SER A 124 -1.84 -1.79 -4.86
CA SER A 124 -2.60 -2.94 -5.35
C SER A 124 -3.59 -3.46 -4.30
N TRP A 125 -3.15 -3.58 -3.04
CA TRP A 125 -3.97 -4.04 -1.94
C TRP A 125 -5.11 -3.07 -1.59
N ILE A 126 -4.82 -1.77 -1.54
CA ILE A 126 -5.80 -0.74 -1.21
C ILE A 126 -6.80 -0.54 -2.36
N GLY A 127 -6.36 -0.68 -3.61
CA GLY A 127 -7.18 -0.45 -4.80
C GLY A 127 -7.28 1.04 -5.12
N ASN A 128 -8.29 1.72 -4.59
CA ASN A 128 -8.44 3.15 -4.84
C ASN A 128 -7.45 3.96 -3.98
N TRP A 129 -6.34 4.37 -4.63
CA TRP A 129 -5.32 5.18 -3.99
C TRP A 129 -5.66 6.67 -4.08
N ASN A 130 -6.16 7.25 -3.01
CA ASN A 130 -6.42 8.68 -2.93
C ASN A 130 -5.96 9.24 -1.58
N LEU A 131 -5.70 10.55 -1.53
CA LEU A 131 -5.18 11.23 -0.34
C LEU A 131 -6.26 11.93 0.48
N LYS A 132 -7.54 11.75 0.12
CA LYS A 132 -8.68 12.44 0.72
C LYS A 132 -8.95 11.95 2.15
N LYS A 133 -9.52 12.82 2.96
CA LYS A 133 -10.16 12.46 4.22
C LYS A 133 -11.56 11.92 3.96
N PHE A 134 -12.14 11.24 4.94
CA PHE A 134 -13.43 10.57 4.81
C PHE A 134 -14.53 11.47 4.24
N ASP A 135 -14.66 12.69 4.78
CA ASP A 135 -15.71 13.65 4.40
C ASP A 135 -15.59 14.14 2.94
N ALA A 136 -14.44 13.94 2.30
CA ALA A 136 -14.19 14.33 0.92
C ALA A 136 -14.24 13.14 -0.07
N LEU A 137 -14.47 11.91 0.42
CA LEU A 137 -14.61 10.73 -0.42
C LEU A 137 -16.00 10.65 -1.04
N THR A 138 -16.06 10.29 -2.33
CA THR A 138 -17.33 9.88 -2.95
C THR A 138 -17.66 8.43 -2.60
N LYS A 139 -18.90 8.02 -2.84
CA LYS A 139 -19.30 6.61 -2.64
C LYS A 139 -18.53 5.66 -3.55
N GLU A 140 -18.26 6.06 -4.77
CA GLU A 140 -17.50 5.30 -5.77
C GLU A 140 -16.04 5.15 -5.34
N GLU A 141 -15.43 6.22 -4.82
CA GLU A 141 -14.07 6.18 -4.30
C GLU A 141 -13.96 5.25 -3.09
N LEU A 142 -14.94 5.30 -2.19
CA LEU A 142 -15.00 4.41 -1.03
C LEU A 142 -15.20 2.95 -1.46
N ALA A 143 -16.09 2.68 -2.41
CA ALA A 143 -16.33 1.34 -2.96
C ALA A 143 -15.11 0.77 -3.70
N GLY A 144 -14.20 1.62 -4.16
CA GLY A 144 -12.94 1.20 -4.80
C GLY A 144 -11.86 0.74 -3.82
N ILE A 145 -12.05 0.90 -2.51
CA ILE A 145 -11.12 0.39 -1.47
C ILE A 145 -11.36 -1.12 -1.31
N LYS A 146 -10.32 -1.93 -1.55
CA LYS A 146 -10.41 -3.39 -1.55
C LYS A 146 -9.98 -4.01 -0.23
N VAL A 147 -8.75 -3.77 0.19
CA VAL A 147 -8.10 -4.24 1.43
C VAL A 147 -8.38 -5.71 1.79
N VAL A 148 -8.16 -6.62 0.84
CA VAL A 148 -8.41 -8.05 1.01
C VAL A 148 -7.55 -8.61 2.15
N TYR A 149 -8.15 -9.45 3.03
CA TYR A 149 -7.47 -10.08 4.18
C TYR A 149 -6.53 -11.26 3.79
#